data_ad52a4e994244c73451550018bc62e64
#
_entry.id   ad52a4e994244c73451550018bc62e64
#
_cell.length_a   1.000
_cell.length_b   1.000
_cell.length_c   1.000
_cell.angle_alpha   90.00
_cell.angle_beta   90.00
_cell.angle_gamma   90.00
#
_symmetry.space_group_name_H-M   'P 1'
#
loop_
_entity.id
_entity.type
_entity.pdbx_description
1 polymer ?
#
loop_
_entity_poly.entity_id
_entity_poly.type
_entity_poly.pdbx_seq_one_letter_code
_entity_poly.pdbx_strand_id
1 'polypeptide(L)'
;SILHAIMMTGAIPVFLMPTRNNYGIIGPIPREEFLWENIQKKIDANPFIIDKNAKPRVLTITQSTYDGILYNVEDIKEMLDGKIDTLHFDEAWLPHAAFHDFYGDYHAIGADRPRCRESMIFSTQSTHKLLAGLSQASQILVQDAEQSKLDRDVFNEAYLMHTSTSPQYSIIASC
;
A
#
# COMPACT_ATOMS: atom_id res chain seq x y z
N SER A 1 11.39 -3.36 4.77
CA SER A 1 11.08 -2.01 4.32
C SER A 1 11.00 -1.96 2.78
N ILE A 2 10.30 -0.97 2.25
CA ILE A 2 10.06 -0.80 0.80
C ILE A 2 11.37 -0.72 0.00
N LEU A 3 12.37 -0.02 0.53
CA LEU A 3 13.69 0.06 -0.14
C LEU A 3 14.35 -1.31 -0.31
N HIS A 4 14.25 -2.19 0.68
CA HIS A 4 14.75 -3.55 0.56
C HIS A 4 13.98 -4.35 -0.50
N ALA A 5 12.65 -4.18 -0.56
CA ALA A 5 11.85 -4.83 -1.60
C ALA A 5 12.25 -4.36 -3.01
N ILE A 6 12.48 -3.07 -3.21
CA ILE A 6 12.97 -2.51 -4.48
C ILE A 6 14.31 -3.16 -4.85
N MET A 7 15.24 -3.24 -3.90
CA MET A 7 16.56 -3.85 -4.15
C MET A 7 16.46 -5.35 -4.48
N MET A 8 15.63 -6.10 -3.75
CA MET A 8 15.47 -7.54 -3.95
C MET A 8 14.78 -7.90 -5.27
N THR A 9 13.85 -7.07 -5.72
CA THR A 9 13.10 -7.31 -6.96
C THR A 9 13.77 -6.70 -8.20
N GLY A 10 14.78 -5.84 -8.01
CA GLY A 10 15.37 -5.07 -9.10
C GLY A 10 14.41 -4.04 -9.71
N ALA A 11 13.37 -3.66 -8.97
CA ALA A 11 12.37 -2.72 -9.46
C ALA A 11 12.98 -1.32 -9.62
N ILE A 12 12.55 -0.59 -10.65
CA ILE A 12 12.91 0.81 -10.86
C ILE A 12 11.88 1.70 -10.20
N PRO A 13 12.26 2.46 -9.15
CA PRO A 13 11.30 3.27 -8.42
C PRO A 13 10.97 4.58 -9.14
N VAL A 14 9.71 4.99 -9.06
CA VAL A 14 9.24 6.34 -9.41
C VAL A 14 8.64 6.95 -8.13
N PHE A 15 9.21 8.06 -7.66
CA PHE A 15 8.82 8.66 -6.39
C PHE A 15 7.73 9.72 -6.56
N LEU A 16 6.66 9.59 -5.77
CA LEU A 16 5.70 10.65 -5.53
C LEU A 16 6.26 11.53 -4.40
N MET A 17 6.34 12.83 -4.66
CA MET A 17 7.09 13.74 -3.78
C MET A 17 6.16 14.41 -2.76
N PRO A 18 6.40 14.22 -1.46
CA PRO A 18 5.68 14.94 -0.42
C PRO A 18 6.11 16.41 -0.39
N THR A 19 5.23 17.24 0.12
CA THR A 19 5.56 18.64 0.45
C THR A 19 6.53 18.70 1.64
N ARG A 20 7.21 19.84 1.78
CA ARG A 20 8.02 20.16 2.95
C ARG A 20 7.79 21.62 3.34
N ASN A 21 7.76 21.89 4.63
CA ASN A 21 7.75 23.26 5.13
C ASN A 21 9.18 23.84 5.22
N ASN A 22 9.29 25.13 5.62
CA ASN A 22 10.57 25.81 5.74
C ASN A 22 11.53 25.21 6.79
N TYR A 23 11.02 24.37 7.70
CA TYR A 23 11.82 23.65 8.68
C TYR A 23 12.21 22.25 8.23
N GLY A 24 11.85 21.84 6.99
CA GLY A 24 12.12 20.53 6.45
C GLY A 24 11.16 19.42 6.91
N ILE A 25 10.12 19.77 7.66
CA ILE A 25 9.09 18.81 8.09
C ILE A 25 8.30 18.36 6.87
N ILE A 26 8.16 17.05 6.74
CA ILE A 26 7.46 16.41 5.64
C ILE A 26 5.96 16.60 5.82
N GLY A 27 5.31 17.11 4.78
CA GLY A 27 3.87 17.24 4.68
C GLY A 27 3.24 16.13 3.79
N PRO A 28 1.98 16.30 3.40
CA PRO A 28 1.32 15.34 2.53
C PRO A 28 1.93 15.32 1.12
N ILE A 29 1.75 14.19 0.44
CA ILE A 29 1.92 14.13 -1.01
C ILE A 29 0.73 14.87 -1.62
N PRO A 30 0.95 15.90 -2.46
CA PRO A 30 -0.13 16.63 -3.12
C PRO A 30 -0.98 15.71 -3.99
N ARG A 31 -2.28 16.01 -4.10
CA ARG A 31 -3.20 15.21 -4.91
C ARG A 31 -2.76 15.09 -6.38
N GLU A 32 -2.14 16.13 -6.90
CA GLU A 32 -1.62 16.19 -8.27
C GLU A 32 -0.54 15.15 -8.55
N GLU A 33 0.20 14.71 -7.52
CA GLU A 33 1.20 13.66 -7.66
C GLU A 33 0.57 12.29 -7.99
N PHE A 34 -0.70 12.07 -7.64
CA PHE A 34 -1.46 10.86 -7.96
C PHE A 34 -2.15 10.91 -9.33
N LEU A 35 -2.16 12.05 -10.00
CA LEU A 35 -2.71 12.13 -11.36
C LEU A 35 -1.83 11.32 -12.32
N TRP A 36 -2.49 10.49 -13.13
CA TRP A 36 -1.77 9.61 -14.06
C TRP A 36 -0.79 10.36 -14.97
N GLU A 37 -1.19 11.53 -15.47
CA GLU A 37 -0.34 12.35 -16.35
C GLU A 37 0.98 12.76 -15.66
N ASN A 38 0.96 13.01 -14.37
CA ASN A 38 2.15 13.38 -13.62
C ASN A 38 3.02 12.16 -13.28
N ILE A 39 2.39 11.02 -13.01
CA ILE A 39 3.12 9.74 -12.86
C ILE A 39 3.80 9.38 -14.19
N GLN A 40 3.07 9.47 -15.31
CA GLN A 40 3.61 9.17 -16.64
C GLN A 40 4.80 10.08 -16.99
N LYS A 41 4.71 11.39 -16.75
CA LYS A 41 5.84 12.31 -16.92
C LYS A 41 7.09 11.89 -16.15
N LYS A 42 6.91 11.37 -14.93
CA LYS A 42 8.04 10.88 -14.12
C LYS A 42 8.61 9.58 -14.68
N ILE A 43 7.76 8.69 -15.20
CA ILE A 43 8.16 7.48 -15.91
C ILE A 43 8.99 7.85 -17.15
N ASP A 44 8.48 8.78 -17.95
CA ASP A 44 9.13 9.24 -19.18
C ASP A 44 10.50 9.87 -18.91
N ALA A 45 10.59 10.65 -17.84
CA ALA A 45 11.83 11.32 -17.45
C ALA A 45 12.87 10.38 -16.79
N ASN A 46 12.47 9.19 -16.35
CA ASN A 46 13.38 8.28 -15.65
C ASN A 46 14.28 7.53 -16.66
N PRO A 47 15.61 7.76 -16.65
CA PRO A 47 16.51 7.19 -17.64
C PRO A 47 16.69 5.67 -17.53
N PHE A 48 16.33 5.08 -16.40
CA PHE A 48 16.46 3.64 -16.15
C PHE A 48 15.26 2.83 -16.65
N ILE A 49 14.15 3.47 -16.96
CA ILE A 49 12.95 2.81 -17.50
C ILE A 49 13.10 2.73 -19.02
N ILE A 50 13.22 1.52 -19.55
CA ILE A 50 13.39 1.26 -20.98
C ILE A 50 12.05 1.35 -21.70
N ASP A 51 11.05 0.61 -21.24
CA ASP A 51 9.69 0.65 -21.80
C ASP A 51 8.83 1.67 -21.05
N LYS A 52 8.67 2.84 -21.65
CA LYS A 52 7.88 3.94 -21.07
C LYS A 52 6.37 3.67 -21.03
N ASN A 53 5.91 2.68 -21.80
CA ASN A 53 4.50 2.28 -21.86
C ASN A 53 4.20 1.09 -20.93
N ALA A 54 5.20 0.52 -20.29
CA ALA A 54 5.00 -0.57 -19.36
C ALA A 54 4.12 -0.12 -18.17
N LYS A 55 3.07 -0.88 -17.89
CA LYS A 55 2.19 -0.62 -16.75
C LYS A 55 2.97 -0.81 -15.44
N PRO A 56 2.96 0.16 -14.52
CA PRO A 56 3.60 -0.01 -13.22
C PRO A 56 2.99 -1.18 -12.45
N ARG A 57 3.86 -1.98 -11.84
CA ARG A 57 3.43 -3.18 -11.12
C ARG A 57 2.82 -2.86 -9.75
N VAL A 58 3.41 -1.93 -9.02
CA VAL A 58 2.99 -1.64 -7.64
C VAL A 58 3.12 -0.15 -7.34
N LEU A 59 2.08 0.43 -6.78
CA LEU A 59 2.15 1.66 -5.98
C LEU A 59 2.21 1.27 -4.51
N THR A 60 3.12 1.85 -3.75
CA THR A 60 3.11 1.74 -2.29
C THR A 60 2.98 3.12 -1.66
N ILE A 61 1.97 3.28 -0.79
CA ILE A 61 1.70 4.50 -0.04
C ILE A 61 1.70 4.19 1.45
N THR A 62 2.47 4.93 2.24
CA THR A 62 2.27 4.99 3.69
C THR A 62 1.00 5.80 3.93
N GLN A 63 -0.09 5.09 4.13
CA GLN A 63 -1.44 5.66 4.16
C GLN A 63 -1.66 6.58 5.36
N SER A 64 -0.99 6.29 6.48
CA SER A 64 -1.00 7.13 7.67
C SER A 64 0.42 7.34 8.18
N THR A 65 0.83 8.60 8.36
CA THR A 65 2.13 8.93 8.93
C THR A 65 2.06 9.05 10.45
N TYR A 66 3.23 9.00 11.10
CA TYR A 66 3.34 9.24 12.55
C TYR A 66 2.85 10.63 12.96
N ASP A 67 2.86 11.59 12.05
CA ASP A 67 2.43 12.97 12.29
C ASP A 67 0.92 13.16 12.07
N GLY A 68 0.18 12.08 11.78
CA GLY A 68 -1.28 12.10 11.60
C GLY A 68 -1.75 12.54 10.22
N ILE A 69 -0.90 12.50 9.20
CA ILE A 69 -1.32 12.72 7.81
C ILE A 69 -2.00 11.45 7.32
N LEU A 70 -3.23 11.57 6.85
CA LEU A 70 -4.03 10.49 6.28
C LEU A 70 -4.32 10.79 4.81
N TYR A 71 -4.35 9.75 3.99
CA TYR A 71 -4.76 9.83 2.60
C TYR A 71 -6.15 9.23 2.42
N ASN A 72 -6.99 9.88 1.63
CA ASN A 72 -8.25 9.29 1.20
C ASN A 72 -7.94 8.15 0.22
N VAL A 73 -8.20 6.93 0.66
CA VAL A 73 -7.87 5.72 -0.08
C VAL A 73 -8.79 5.52 -1.27
N GLU A 74 -10.07 5.85 -1.12
CA GLU A 74 -11.05 5.71 -2.21
C GLU A 74 -10.71 6.66 -3.37
N ASP A 75 -10.30 7.90 -3.10
CA ASP A 75 -9.80 8.83 -4.12
C ASP A 75 -8.60 8.24 -4.89
N ILE A 76 -7.65 7.63 -4.17
CA ILE A 76 -6.46 7.05 -4.82
C ILE A 76 -6.84 5.84 -5.68
N LYS A 77 -7.72 4.98 -5.19
CA LYS A 77 -8.26 3.84 -5.95
C LYS A 77 -8.94 4.33 -7.23
N GLU A 78 -9.82 5.32 -7.12
CA GLU A 78 -10.55 5.87 -8.26
C GLU A 78 -9.61 6.46 -9.31
N MET A 79 -8.58 7.20 -8.89
CA MET A 79 -7.60 7.81 -9.81
C MET A 79 -6.73 6.78 -10.52
N LEU A 80 -6.41 5.65 -9.88
CA LEU A 80 -5.33 4.75 -10.31
C LEU A 80 -5.78 3.34 -10.67
N ASP A 81 -7.07 3.01 -10.50
CA ASP A 81 -7.61 1.72 -10.94
C ASP A 81 -7.36 1.50 -12.44
N GLY A 82 -6.83 0.34 -12.79
CA GLY A 82 -6.45 0.00 -14.15
C GLY A 82 -5.16 0.66 -14.66
N LYS A 83 -4.59 1.64 -13.97
CA LYS A 83 -3.30 2.28 -14.33
C LYS A 83 -2.10 1.57 -13.71
N ILE A 84 -2.30 0.93 -12.58
CA ILE A 84 -1.27 0.22 -11.81
C ILE A 84 -1.84 -1.16 -11.45
N ASP A 85 -1.04 -2.22 -11.51
CA ASP A 85 -1.54 -3.58 -11.27
C ASP A 85 -1.96 -3.79 -9.80
N THR A 86 -1.19 -3.23 -8.87
CA THR A 86 -1.42 -3.40 -7.43
C THR A 86 -1.28 -2.08 -6.70
N LEU A 87 -2.27 -1.73 -5.88
CA LEU A 87 -2.21 -0.61 -4.96
C LEU A 87 -1.98 -1.17 -3.55
N HIS A 88 -0.84 -0.86 -2.97
CA HIS A 88 -0.45 -1.27 -1.63
C HIS A 88 -0.50 -0.08 -0.68
N PHE A 89 -1.33 -0.20 0.35
CA PHE A 89 -1.50 0.79 1.42
C PHE A 89 -0.83 0.26 2.70
N ASP A 90 0.22 0.93 3.14
CA ASP A 90 0.83 0.68 4.43
C ASP A 90 0.00 1.40 5.50
N GLU A 91 -0.88 0.64 6.13
CA GLU A 91 -1.81 1.07 7.18
C GLU A 91 -1.29 0.67 8.57
N ALA A 92 0.03 0.59 8.74
CA ALA A 92 0.63 0.13 9.98
C ALA A 92 0.19 0.93 11.22
N TRP A 93 -0.20 2.21 11.05
CA TRP A 93 -0.71 3.08 12.11
C TRP A 93 -2.23 3.24 12.12
N LEU A 94 -2.94 2.64 11.19
CA LEU A 94 -4.39 2.84 11.05
C LEU A 94 -5.21 1.52 11.02
N PRO A 95 -4.80 0.44 11.69
CA PRO A 95 -5.57 -0.80 11.64
C PRO A 95 -6.96 -0.68 12.30
N HIS A 96 -7.17 0.33 13.14
CA HIS A 96 -8.43 0.61 13.83
C HIS A 96 -9.44 1.39 12.95
N ALA A 97 -9.02 1.92 11.80
CA ALA A 97 -9.87 2.77 10.96
C ALA A 97 -11.16 2.07 10.50
N ALA A 98 -11.10 0.78 10.22
CA ALA A 98 -12.25 -0.01 9.77
C ALA A 98 -13.37 -0.15 10.83
N PHE A 99 -13.11 0.24 12.09
CA PHE A 99 -14.07 0.08 13.19
C PHE A 99 -14.86 1.36 13.54
N HIS A 100 -14.67 2.44 12.77
CA HIS A 100 -15.38 3.69 13.04
C HIS A 100 -15.66 4.46 11.74
N ASP A 101 -16.91 4.88 11.55
CA ASP A 101 -17.41 5.55 10.34
C ASP A 101 -16.64 6.82 9.95
N PHE A 102 -16.05 7.51 10.94
CA PHE A 102 -15.22 8.69 10.71
C PHE A 102 -14.07 8.42 9.72
N TYR A 103 -13.55 7.19 9.71
CA TYR A 103 -12.45 6.77 8.85
C TYR A 103 -12.92 6.04 7.59
N GLY A 104 -14.19 6.19 7.21
CA GLY A 104 -14.81 5.46 6.11
C GLY A 104 -13.96 5.39 4.84
N ASP A 105 -13.42 6.52 4.38
CA ASP A 105 -12.64 6.59 3.14
C ASP A 105 -11.11 6.44 3.35
N TYR A 106 -10.68 6.14 4.57
CA TYR A 106 -9.27 6.16 4.96
C TYR A 106 -8.68 4.77 5.22
N HIS A 107 -9.43 3.69 4.95
CA HIS A 107 -8.90 2.33 5.01
C HIS A 107 -9.15 1.58 3.71
N ALA A 108 -8.19 0.74 3.32
CA ALA A 108 -8.16 0.19 1.97
C ALA A 108 -9.13 -0.97 1.74
N ILE A 109 -9.32 -1.81 2.75
CA ILE A 109 -10.08 -3.07 2.64
C ILE A 109 -11.06 -3.17 3.80
N GLY A 110 -12.33 -3.44 3.47
CA GLY A 110 -13.42 -3.67 4.40
C GLY A 110 -14.57 -4.38 3.71
N ALA A 111 -15.52 -4.92 4.47
CA ALA A 111 -16.66 -5.66 3.92
C ALA A 111 -17.56 -4.80 3.03
N ASP A 112 -17.60 -3.50 3.31
CA ASP A 112 -18.38 -2.47 2.62
C ASP A 112 -17.57 -1.69 1.58
N ARG A 113 -16.28 -2.02 1.40
CA ARG A 113 -15.42 -1.34 0.45
C ARG A 113 -15.58 -1.91 -0.96
N PRO A 114 -15.80 -1.05 -1.97
CA PRO A 114 -15.89 -1.52 -3.35
C PRO A 114 -14.55 -2.09 -3.80
N ARG A 115 -14.62 -3.10 -4.65
CA ARG A 115 -13.44 -3.62 -5.33
C ARG A 115 -13.06 -2.70 -6.48
N CYS A 116 -11.76 -2.54 -6.69
CA CYS A 116 -11.29 -2.00 -7.95
C CYS A 116 -11.63 -2.94 -9.09
N ARG A 117 -11.80 -2.39 -10.28
CA ARG A 117 -12.11 -3.19 -11.46
C ARG A 117 -10.92 -4.03 -11.90
N GLU A 118 -9.73 -3.43 -11.93
CA GLU A 118 -8.52 -4.03 -12.51
C GLU A 118 -7.35 -4.13 -11.54
N SER A 119 -7.24 -3.19 -10.59
CA SER A 119 -6.10 -3.16 -9.65
C SER A 119 -6.38 -4.00 -8.41
N MET A 120 -5.45 -4.86 -8.04
CA MET A 120 -5.51 -5.55 -6.74
C MET A 120 -5.14 -4.61 -5.60
N ILE A 121 -5.76 -4.80 -4.44
CA ILE A 121 -5.49 -4.00 -3.25
C ILE A 121 -4.78 -4.86 -2.22
N PHE A 122 -3.68 -4.35 -1.69
CA PHE A 122 -2.98 -4.89 -0.53
C PHE A 122 -2.99 -3.84 0.58
N SER A 123 -3.25 -4.29 1.81
CA SER A 123 -3.08 -3.48 3.00
C SER A 123 -2.20 -4.22 3.99
N THR A 124 -1.19 -3.55 4.53
CA THR A 124 -0.35 -4.08 5.60
C THR A 124 -0.61 -3.32 6.89
N GLN A 125 -0.93 -4.05 7.95
CA GLN A 125 -1.34 -3.48 9.22
C GLN A 125 -0.49 -4.04 10.36
N SER A 126 -0.07 -3.15 11.27
CA SER A 126 0.58 -3.55 12.53
C SER A 126 -0.48 -3.55 13.64
N THR A 127 -1.12 -4.69 13.86
CA THR A 127 -2.18 -4.83 14.88
C THR A 127 -1.68 -4.52 16.29
N HIS A 128 -0.39 -4.77 16.57
CA HIS A 128 0.23 -4.49 17.86
C HIS A 128 0.41 -2.99 18.19
N LYS A 129 0.22 -2.08 17.23
CA LYS A 129 0.42 -0.64 17.47
C LYS A 129 -0.81 0.02 18.11
N LEU A 130 -1.95 -0.06 17.45
CA LEU A 130 -3.17 0.64 17.87
C LEU A 130 -4.38 -0.29 18.10
N LEU A 131 -4.22 -1.59 17.87
CA LEU A 131 -5.14 -2.64 18.30
C LEU A 131 -4.49 -3.46 19.42
N ALA A 132 -5.26 -4.35 20.03
CA ALA A 132 -4.83 -5.13 21.20
C ALA A 132 -3.93 -6.33 20.87
N GLY A 133 -3.25 -6.36 19.73
CA GLY A 133 -2.32 -7.42 19.36
C GLY A 133 -1.04 -7.41 20.21
N LEU A 134 -0.48 -8.58 20.46
CA LEU A 134 0.84 -8.70 21.09
C LEU A 134 1.92 -8.08 20.20
N SER A 135 3.03 -7.63 20.81
CA SER A 135 4.15 -7.04 20.07
C SER A 135 4.59 -7.93 18.91
N GLN A 136 4.84 -7.31 17.75
CA GLN A 136 5.12 -7.92 16.45
C GLN A 136 3.91 -8.54 15.71
N ALA A 137 2.71 -8.48 16.29
CA ALA A 137 1.49 -8.87 15.59
C ALA A 137 1.25 -7.94 14.38
N SER A 138 1.12 -8.54 13.21
CA SER A 138 0.84 -7.82 11.97
C SER A 138 0.03 -8.71 11.03
N GLN A 139 -0.63 -8.09 10.06
CA GLN A 139 -1.42 -8.80 9.07
C GLN A 139 -1.29 -8.15 7.70
N ILE A 140 -1.50 -8.97 6.68
CA ILE A 140 -1.63 -8.55 5.29
C ILE A 140 -3.07 -8.85 4.87
N LEU A 141 -3.79 -7.84 4.46
CA LEU A 141 -5.11 -7.98 3.86
C LEU A 141 -4.97 -7.88 2.34
N VAL A 142 -5.69 -8.72 1.63
CA VAL A 142 -5.69 -8.73 0.15
C VAL A 142 -7.12 -8.71 -0.36
N GLN A 143 -7.39 -7.83 -1.29
CA GLN A 143 -8.66 -7.78 -2.01
C GLN A 143 -8.38 -7.96 -3.50
N ASP A 144 -8.96 -9.02 -4.07
CA ASP A 144 -8.95 -9.24 -5.51
C ASP A 144 -9.66 -8.11 -6.24
N ALA A 145 -9.21 -7.77 -7.44
CA ALA A 145 -9.97 -6.95 -8.35
C ALA A 145 -11.16 -7.74 -8.93
N GLU A 146 -12.08 -7.04 -9.59
CA GLU A 146 -13.19 -7.73 -10.29
C GLU A 146 -12.68 -8.61 -11.44
N GLN A 147 -11.68 -8.12 -12.19
CA GLN A 147 -11.13 -8.75 -13.38
C GLN A 147 -9.82 -9.52 -13.14
N SER A 148 -9.24 -9.41 -11.97
CA SER A 148 -7.97 -10.05 -11.63
C SER A 148 -8.03 -10.67 -10.24
N LYS A 149 -7.47 -11.87 -10.11
CA LYS A 149 -7.40 -12.60 -8.84
C LYS A 149 -5.97 -12.89 -8.48
N LEU A 150 -5.72 -12.90 -7.17
CA LEU A 150 -4.45 -13.33 -6.62
C LEU A 150 -4.24 -14.82 -6.92
N ASP A 151 -3.06 -15.15 -7.46
CA ASP A 151 -2.57 -16.52 -7.43
C ASP A 151 -2.15 -16.86 -5.99
N ARG A 152 -3.00 -17.63 -5.31
CA ARG A 152 -2.82 -17.95 -3.89
C ARG A 152 -1.61 -18.81 -3.63
N ASP A 153 -1.26 -19.70 -4.55
CA ASP A 153 -0.13 -20.60 -4.37
C ASP A 153 1.18 -19.81 -4.48
N VAL A 154 1.31 -19.00 -5.52
CA VAL A 154 2.47 -18.11 -5.68
C VAL A 154 2.59 -17.11 -4.53
N PHE A 155 1.48 -16.52 -4.08
CA PHE A 155 1.49 -15.62 -2.93
C PHE A 155 1.93 -16.34 -1.65
N ASN A 156 1.41 -17.52 -1.40
CA ASN A 156 1.74 -18.30 -0.21
C ASN A 156 3.21 -18.71 -0.19
N GLU A 157 3.77 -19.13 -1.32
CA GLU A 157 5.20 -19.43 -1.43
C GLU A 157 6.05 -18.16 -1.14
N ALA A 158 5.71 -17.04 -1.75
CA ALA A 158 6.40 -15.77 -1.51
C ALA A 158 6.28 -15.35 -0.04
N TYR A 159 5.10 -15.49 0.56
CA TYR A 159 4.87 -15.22 1.97
C TYR A 159 5.75 -16.10 2.88
N LEU A 160 5.77 -17.40 2.65
CA LEU A 160 6.56 -18.35 3.44
C LEU A 160 8.06 -18.13 3.33
N MET A 161 8.55 -17.66 2.19
CA MET A 161 9.97 -17.29 2.04
C MET A 161 10.39 -16.08 2.90
N HIS A 162 9.44 -15.23 3.29
CA HIS A 162 9.72 -13.98 4.00
C HIS A 162 9.19 -13.97 5.44
N THR A 163 8.62 -15.07 5.90
CA THR A 163 8.09 -15.20 7.27
C THR A 163 8.90 -16.21 8.07
N SER A 164 8.69 -16.22 9.40
CA SER A 164 9.33 -17.19 10.28
C SER A 164 8.79 -18.58 10.04
N THR A 165 9.68 -19.59 10.03
CA THR A 165 9.32 -21.00 10.04
C THR A 165 8.83 -21.49 11.41
N SER A 166 8.92 -20.66 12.45
CA SER A 166 8.51 -20.97 13.82
C SER A 166 7.44 -19.97 14.29
N PRO A 167 6.18 -20.16 13.88
CA PRO A 167 5.11 -19.24 14.21
C PRO A 167 4.87 -19.19 15.74
N GLN A 168 4.74 -17.97 16.26
CA GLN A 168 4.40 -17.74 17.65
C GLN A 168 2.88 -17.74 17.79
N TYR A 169 2.31 -18.85 18.25
CA TYR A 169 0.85 -19.02 18.33
C TYR A 169 0.16 -17.97 19.19
N SER A 170 0.81 -17.49 20.27
CA SER A 170 0.24 -16.41 21.10
C SER A 170 0.10 -15.09 20.33
N ILE A 171 1.04 -14.78 19.42
CA ILE A 171 0.95 -13.59 18.56
C ILE A 171 -0.20 -13.76 17.58
N ILE A 172 -0.28 -14.91 16.91
CA ILE A 172 -1.36 -15.21 15.95
C ILE A 172 -2.72 -15.14 16.63
N ALA A 173 -2.86 -15.73 17.81
CA ALA A 173 -4.11 -15.71 18.56
C ALA A 173 -4.50 -14.32 19.07
N SER A 174 -3.58 -13.36 19.09
CA SER A 174 -3.85 -11.98 19.51
C SER A 174 -4.32 -11.07 18.36
N CYS A 175 -4.16 -11.50 17.11
CA CYS A 175 -4.65 -10.81 15.94
C CYS A 175 -6.14 -11.10 15.68
#